data_fb5214ae5c43aa322fc6a34625abc3b2
#
_entry.id   fb5214ae5c43aa322fc6a34625abc3b2
#
_cell.length_a   1.000
_cell.length_b   1.000
_cell.length_c   1.000
_cell.angle_alpha   90.00
_cell.angle_beta   90.00
_cell.angle_gamma   90.00
#
_symmetry.space_group_name_H-M   'P 1'
#
loop_
_entity.id
_entity.type
_entity.pdbx_description
1 polymer ?
#
loop_
_entity_poly.entity_id
_entity_poly.type
_entity_poly.pdbx_seq_one_letter_code
_entity_poly.pdbx_strand_id
1 'polypeptide(L)'
;YDMMRHCIDLMNKSGKITTEAYGLENLPETGGYIMYPNHQGKYDLLGIITTHDKVLSFVMDKQKSHTMLVREFVDLVQAKRLEKDNPRQGLTIINEVAKDVKNGKRYVLFPEGGYKFNNKNKVQDFKAGSFKIALKSHVPIIPIALIDSYKVFNSFHFGPVTTQVHYLKPIEYDEYKDMKTKDI
;
A
#
# COMPACT_ATOMS: atom_id res chain seq x y z
N TYR A 1 -8.28 -14.53 -0.96
CA TYR A 1 -8.39 -13.10 -0.66
C TYR A 1 -9.59 -12.81 0.24
N ASP A 2 -10.76 -13.40 -0.05
CA ASP A 2 -11.99 -13.20 0.74
C ASP A 2 -11.84 -13.68 2.20
N MET A 3 -11.16 -14.82 2.40
CA MET A 3 -10.82 -15.29 3.74
C MET A 3 -9.96 -14.26 4.50
N MET A 4 -8.98 -13.65 3.84
CA MET A 4 -8.14 -12.61 4.44
C MET A 4 -8.98 -11.38 4.83
N ARG A 5 -9.84 -10.90 3.94
CA ARG A 5 -10.78 -9.81 4.24
C ARG A 5 -11.68 -10.16 5.42
N HIS A 6 -12.22 -11.38 5.44
CA HIS A 6 -13.05 -11.83 6.54
C HIS A 6 -12.30 -11.83 7.89
N CYS A 7 -11.04 -12.28 7.92
CA CYS A 7 -10.21 -12.19 9.13
C CYS A 7 -9.99 -10.74 9.58
N ILE A 8 -9.73 -9.84 8.63
CA ILE A 8 -9.57 -8.41 8.93
C ILE A 8 -10.88 -7.81 9.47
N ASP A 9 -12.02 -8.18 8.89
CA ASP A 9 -13.34 -7.73 9.34
C ASP A 9 -13.66 -8.20 10.77
N LEU A 10 -13.32 -9.46 11.10
CA LEU A 10 -13.47 -9.97 12.47
C LEU A 10 -12.57 -9.23 13.46
N MET A 11 -11.32 -8.96 13.06
CA MET A 11 -10.40 -8.14 13.85
C MET A 11 -10.95 -6.72 14.07
N ASN A 12 -11.45 -6.09 13.01
CA ASN A 12 -12.02 -4.75 13.07
C ASN A 12 -13.24 -4.70 13.99
N LYS A 13 -14.16 -5.65 13.87
CA LYS A 13 -15.33 -5.77 14.75
C LYS A 13 -14.92 -5.95 16.21
N SER A 14 -13.99 -6.86 16.48
CA SER A 14 -13.48 -7.12 17.84
C SER A 14 -12.79 -5.89 18.43
N GLY A 15 -12.00 -5.17 17.62
CA GLY A 15 -11.27 -3.97 18.01
C GLY A 15 -12.11 -2.68 17.98
N LYS A 16 -13.40 -2.74 17.59
CA LYS A 16 -14.25 -1.58 17.35
C LYS A 16 -13.60 -0.56 16.40
N ILE A 17 -13.01 -1.07 15.32
CA ILE A 17 -12.33 -0.29 14.30
C ILE A 17 -13.27 -0.08 13.12
N THR A 18 -13.46 1.16 12.71
CA THR A 18 -14.20 1.53 11.50
C THR A 18 -13.22 2.14 10.51
N THR A 19 -13.22 1.68 9.26
CA THR A 19 -12.43 2.27 8.18
C THR A 19 -13.37 2.85 7.13
N GLU A 20 -13.35 4.16 6.99
CA GLU A 20 -14.13 4.88 5.99
C GLU A 20 -13.32 4.99 4.69
N ALA A 21 -14.00 4.85 3.55
CA ALA A 21 -13.40 4.98 2.22
C ALA A 21 -14.01 6.16 1.47
N TYR A 22 -13.16 6.93 0.81
CA TYR A 22 -13.53 8.07 -0.01
C TYR A 22 -12.83 7.99 -1.36
N GLY A 23 -13.52 8.37 -2.43
CA GLY A 23 -12.94 8.42 -3.78
C GLY A 23 -12.77 7.05 -4.44
N LEU A 24 -13.55 6.04 -4.06
CA LEU A 24 -13.51 4.71 -4.69
C LEU A 24 -13.81 4.77 -6.20
N GLU A 25 -14.58 5.76 -6.63
CA GLU A 25 -14.88 6.05 -8.04
C GLU A 25 -13.64 6.44 -8.86
N ASN A 26 -12.55 6.81 -8.20
CA ASN A 26 -11.27 7.11 -8.85
C ASN A 26 -10.47 5.85 -9.23
N LEU A 27 -10.88 4.68 -8.76
CA LEU A 27 -10.17 3.44 -9.05
C LEU A 27 -10.49 2.94 -10.46
N PRO A 28 -9.48 2.62 -11.29
CA PRO A 28 -9.71 2.04 -12.60
C PRO A 28 -10.51 0.74 -12.51
N GLU A 29 -11.54 0.59 -13.34
CA GLU A 29 -12.36 -0.63 -13.36
C GLU A 29 -11.56 -1.84 -13.83
N THR A 30 -10.68 -1.66 -14.78
CA THR A 30 -9.86 -2.71 -15.39
C THR A 30 -8.39 -2.35 -15.39
N GLY A 31 -7.54 -3.35 -15.64
CA GLY A 31 -6.09 -3.17 -15.74
C GLY A 31 -5.38 -3.15 -14.38
N GLY A 32 -4.07 -2.98 -14.46
CA GLY A 32 -3.21 -2.82 -13.31
C GLY A 32 -2.96 -1.35 -12.98
N TYR A 33 -2.68 -1.08 -11.73
CA TYR A 33 -2.28 0.24 -11.24
C TYR A 33 -1.44 0.12 -9.97
N ILE A 34 -0.78 1.21 -9.62
CA ILE A 34 0.04 1.27 -8.42
C ILE A 34 -0.54 2.31 -7.47
N MET A 35 -0.76 1.91 -6.24
CA MET A 35 -1.20 2.77 -5.15
C MET A 35 -0.01 3.20 -4.32
N TYR A 36 0.12 4.51 -4.10
CA TYR A 36 1.15 5.11 -3.27
C TYR A 36 0.53 5.80 -2.06
N PRO A 37 0.33 5.08 -0.94
CA PRO A 37 -0.13 5.66 0.32
C PRO A 37 1.01 6.29 1.11
N ASN A 38 0.70 7.27 1.99
CA ASN A 38 1.54 7.62 3.12
C ASN A 38 1.58 6.48 4.15
N HIS A 39 2.60 6.44 5.01
CA HIS A 39 2.84 5.32 5.93
C HIS A 39 2.79 5.76 7.39
N GLN A 40 1.78 5.30 8.13
CA GLN A 40 1.52 5.68 9.51
C GLN A 40 1.75 4.53 10.51
N GLY A 41 1.52 3.28 10.08
CA GLY A 41 1.60 2.15 10.99
C GLY A 41 1.27 0.79 10.37
N LYS A 42 1.10 -0.19 11.25
CA LYS A 42 0.84 -1.57 10.85
C LYS A 42 -0.55 -1.78 10.25
N TYR A 43 -1.50 -0.89 10.55
CA TYR A 43 -2.88 -1.01 10.07
C TYR A 43 -3.08 -0.49 8.64
N ASP A 44 -2.16 0.30 8.11
CA ASP A 44 -2.29 1.01 6.84
C ASP A 44 -2.75 0.09 5.69
N LEU A 45 -2.03 -1.01 5.50
CA LEU A 45 -2.36 -1.98 4.44
C LEU A 45 -3.70 -2.69 4.71
N LEU A 46 -4.00 -2.99 5.97
CA LEU A 46 -5.25 -3.66 6.35
C LEU A 46 -6.45 -2.76 6.06
N GLY A 47 -6.34 -1.46 6.35
CA GLY A 47 -7.34 -0.46 6.01
C GLY A 47 -7.60 -0.38 4.51
N ILE A 48 -6.54 -0.39 3.68
CA ILE A 48 -6.68 -0.42 2.22
C ILE A 48 -7.36 -1.72 1.77
N ILE A 49 -6.96 -2.89 2.29
CA ILE A 49 -7.57 -4.18 1.93
C ILE A 49 -9.05 -4.24 2.31
N THR A 50 -9.44 -3.64 3.44
CA THR A 50 -10.84 -3.60 3.90
C THR A 50 -11.71 -2.79 2.95
N THR A 51 -11.20 -1.69 2.42
CA THR A 51 -11.97 -0.75 1.60
C THR A 51 -11.87 -0.99 0.09
N HIS A 52 -10.88 -1.74 -0.37
CA HIS A 52 -10.64 -2.03 -1.78
C HIS A 52 -11.25 -3.39 -2.17
N ASP A 53 -12.08 -3.41 -3.20
CA ASP A 53 -12.86 -4.59 -3.62
C ASP A 53 -12.07 -5.64 -4.43
N LYS A 54 -10.93 -5.25 -5.01
CA LYS A 54 -10.12 -6.12 -5.88
C LYS A 54 -8.90 -6.67 -5.16
N VAL A 55 -8.38 -7.80 -5.65
CA VAL A 55 -7.17 -8.40 -5.10
C VAL A 55 -5.99 -7.44 -5.24
N LEU A 56 -5.31 -7.21 -4.14
CA LEU A 56 -4.11 -6.38 -4.03
C LEU A 56 -2.88 -7.23 -3.73
N SER A 57 -1.76 -6.85 -4.31
CA SER A 57 -0.44 -7.27 -3.86
C SER A 57 0.32 -6.08 -3.29
N PHE A 58 1.46 -6.32 -2.65
CA PHE A 58 2.27 -5.25 -2.04
C PHE A 58 3.75 -5.64 -1.97
N VAL A 59 4.58 -4.65 -1.66
CA VAL A 59 6.00 -4.86 -1.37
C VAL A 59 6.23 -4.66 0.13
N MET A 60 6.87 -5.62 0.78
CA MET A 60 7.11 -5.62 2.21
C MET A 60 8.57 -5.93 2.52
N ASP A 61 9.06 -5.38 3.62
CA ASP A 61 10.36 -5.73 4.19
C ASP A 61 10.45 -7.25 4.48
N LYS A 62 11.50 -7.91 3.99
CA LYS A 62 11.70 -9.36 4.10
C LYS A 62 11.69 -9.82 5.55
N GLN A 63 12.37 -9.14 6.46
CA GLN A 63 12.46 -9.54 7.87
C GLN A 63 11.08 -9.51 8.53
N LYS A 64 10.30 -8.46 8.28
CA LYS A 64 8.94 -8.31 8.83
C LYS A 64 7.95 -9.32 8.23
N SER A 65 8.19 -9.77 7.00
CA SER A 65 7.31 -10.72 6.30
C SER A 65 7.34 -12.15 6.85
N HIS A 66 8.28 -12.48 7.72
CA HIS A 66 8.38 -13.80 8.35
C HIS A 66 7.66 -13.91 9.70
N THR A 67 7.02 -12.84 10.15
CA THR A 67 6.20 -12.87 11.36
C THR A 67 5.00 -13.81 11.16
N MET A 68 4.71 -14.65 12.16
CA MET A 68 3.55 -15.56 12.16
C MET A 68 2.26 -14.79 11.80
N LEU A 69 1.40 -15.39 10.99
CA LEU A 69 0.20 -14.83 10.35
C LEU A 69 0.50 -13.84 9.21
N VAL A 70 1.53 -13.00 9.31
CA VAL A 70 1.91 -12.08 8.23
C VAL A 70 2.44 -12.86 7.03
N ARG A 71 3.23 -13.91 7.28
CA ARG A 71 3.80 -14.75 6.23
C ARG A 71 2.73 -15.34 5.33
N GLU A 72 1.68 -15.89 5.92
CA GLU A 72 0.58 -16.52 5.21
C GLU A 72 -0.17 -15.52 4.33
N PHE A 73 -0.39 -14.30 4.81
CA PHE A 73 -0.99 -13.22 4.00
C PHE A 73 -0.07 -12.77 2.85
N VAL A 74 1.23 -12.63 3.12
CA VAL A 74 2.22 -12.25 2.11
C VAL A 74 2.26 -13.28 0.98
N ASP A 75 2.23 -14.58 1.32
CA ASP A 75 2.25 -15.67 0.33
C ASP A 75 0.93 -15.74 -0.45
N LEU A 76 -0.20 -15.59 0.22
CA LEU A 76 -1.54 -15.64 -0.39
C LEU A 76 -1.72 -14.61 -1.51
N VAL A 77 -1.23 -13.38 -1.30
CA VAL A 77 -1.34 -12.30 -2.30
C VAL A 77 -0.11 -12.17 -3.18
N GLN A 78 0.83 -13.11 -3.08
CA GLN A 78 2.09 -13.10 -3.83
C GLN A 78 2.87 -11.79 -3.66
N ALA A 79 2.85 -11.24 -2.45
CA ALA A 79 3.56 -10.00 -2.16
C ALA A 79 5.09 -10.18 -2.29
N LYS A 80 5.78 -9.12 -2.68
CA LYS A 80 7.22 -9.14 -2.87
C LYS A 80 7.96 -8.79 -1.59
N ARG A 81 8.98 -9.57 -1.27
CA ARG A 81 9.83 -9.39 -0.08
C ARG A 81 11.09 -8.63 -0.45
N LEU A 82 11.24 -7.42 0.09
CA LEU A 82 12.36 -6.52 -0.19
C LEU A 82 13.40 -6.59 0.94
N GLU A 83 14.66 -6.83 0.58
CA GLU A 83 15.82 -6.61 1.45
C GLU A 83 16.30 -5.17 1.32
N LYS A 84 16.16 -4.37 2.38
CA LYS A 84 16.44 -2.93 2.31
C LYS A 84 17.89 -2.60 1.92
N ASP A 85 18.83 -3.44 2.34
CA ASP A 85 20.26 -3.20 2.14
C ASP A 85 20.82 -3.91 0.91
N ASN A 86 19.94 -4.38 0.02
CA ASN A 86 20.33 -5.09 -1.21
C ASN A 86 19.81 -4.38 -2.48
N PRO A 87 20.57 -3.41 -3.02
CA PRO A 87 20.15 -2.65 -4.20
C PRO A 87 19.91 -3.52 -5.45
N ARG A 88 20.65 -4.62 -5.60
CA ARG A 88 20.48 -5.54 -6.74
C ARG A 88 19.11 -6.24 -6.66
N GLN A 89 18.78 -6.76 -5.49
CA GLN A 89 17.47 -7.36 -5.26
C GLN A 89 16.35 -6.33 -5.41
N GLY A 90 16.57 -5.10 -4.96
CA GLY A 90 15.63 -4.00 -5.17
C GLY A 90 15.29 -3.75 -6.64
N LEU A 91 16.30 -3.78 -7.54
CA LEU A 91 16.08 -3.66 -8.98
C LEU A 91 15.30 -4.86 -9.55
N THR A 92 15.58 -6.08 -9.09
CA THR A 92 14.84 -7.28 -9.48
C THR A 92 13.36 -7.13 -9.11
N ILE A 93 13.05 -6.74 -7.86
CA ILE A 93 11.69 -6.53 -7.40
C ILE A 93 10.98 -5.43 -8.20
N ILE A 94 11.65 -4.32 -8.50
CA ILE A 94 11.09 -3.26 -9.35
C ILE A 94 10.67 -3.83 -10.71
N ASN A 95 11.50 -4.65 -11.34
CA ASN A 95 11.20 -5.25 -12.63
C ASN A 95 10.05 -6.28 -12.56
N GLU A 96 10.03 -7.11 -11.52
CA GLU A 96 8.97 -8.09 -11.29
C GLU A 96 7.62 -7.41 -11.05
N VAL A 97 7.58 -6.41 -10.15
CA VAL A 97 6.35 -5.67 -9.86
C VAL A 97 5.87 -4.93 -11.10
N ALA A 98 6.77 -4.27 -11.84
CA ALA A 98 6.40 -3.58 -13.08
C ALA A 98 5.78 -4.55 -14.11
N LYS A 99 6.33 -5.76 -14.24
CA LYS A 99 5.77 -6.82 -15.10
C LYS A 99 4.38 -7.26 -14.60
N ASP A 100 4.25 -7.51 -13.32
CA ASP A 100 2.99 -7.94 -12.70
C ASP A 100 1.89 -6.89 -12.89
N VAL A 101 2.19 -5.61 -12.67
CA VAL A 101 1.24 -4.52 -12.82
C VAL A 101 0.85 -4.33 -14.28
N LYS A 102 1.80 -4.40 -15.21
CA LYS A 102 1.52 -4.37 -16.66
C LYS A 102 0.59 -5.50 -17.09
N ASN A 103 0.64 -6.64 -16.40
CA ASN A 103 -0.24 -7.79 -16.62
C ASN A 103 -1.58 -7.71 -15.85
N GLY A 104 -1.93 -6.54 -15.32
CA GLY A 104 -3.23 -6.29 -14.68
C GLY A 104 -3.27 -6.47 -13.17
N LYS A 105 -2.14 -6.79 -12.49
CA LYS A 105 -2.12 -6.82 -11.03
C LYS A 105 -2.12 -5.41 -10.43
N ARG A 106 -2.62 -5.28 -9.23
CA ARG A 106 -2.70 -4.03 -8.46
C ARG A 106 -1.77 -4.11 -7.28
N TYR A 107 -0.94 -3.10 -7.12
CA TYR A 107 0.08 -3.09 -6.07
C TYR A 107 -0.06 -1.88 -5.16
N VAL A 108 0.17 -2.12 -3.86
CA VAL A 108 0.38 -1.08 -2.86
C VAL A 108 1.87 -0.98 -2.58
N LEU A 109 2.43 0.21 -2.69
CA LEU A 109 3.82 0.48 -2.37
C LEU A 109 3.91 1.75 -1.53
N PHE A 110 4.45 1.64 -0.32
CA PHE A 110 4.68 2.78 0.57
C PHE A 110 5.97 3.53 0.18
N PRO A 111 5.87 4.70 -0.48
CA PRO A 111 7.05 5.37 -1.03
C PRO A 111 7.99 5.94 0.04
N GLU A 112 7.50 6.14 1.26
CA GLU A 112 8.32 6.55 2.42
C GLU A 112 9.34 5.47 2.82
N GLY A 113 9.09 4.20 2.46
CA GLY A 113 9.95 3.06 2.78
C GLY A 113 9.94 2.63 4.24
N GLY A 114 9.02 3.14 5.01
CA GLY A 114 8.76 2.82 6.41
C GLY A 114 8.11 3.97 7.14
N TYR A 115 7.62 3.73 8.35
CA TYR A 115 7.01 4.75 9.20
C TYR A 115 7.79 4.96 10.49
N LYS A 116 7.66 6.15 11.08
CA LYS A 116 8.15 6.48 12.42
C LYS A 116 6.98 6.44 13.40
N PHE A 117 7.17 5.80 14.54
CA PHE A 117 6.11 5.55 15.54
C PHE A 117 5.33 6.81 15.94
N ASN A 118 6.01 7.96 16.06
CA ASN A 118 5.40 9.21 16.52
C ASN A 118 4.96 10.16 15.38
N ASN A 119 5.02 9.71 14.13
CA ASN A 119 4.76 10.61 12.99
C ASN A 119 3.28 10.94 12.81
N LYS A 120 2.38 10.10 13.34
CA LYS A 120 0.93 10.24 13.23
C LYS A 120 0.51 10.46 11.76
N ASN A 121 -0.23 11.54 11.47
CA ASN A 121 -0.67 11.91 10.11
C ASN A 121 0.38 12.67 9.28
N LYS A 122 1.61 12.85 9.78
CA LYS A 122 2.64 13.57 9.03
C LYS A 122 3.25 12.66 7.96
N VAL A 123 3.21 13.12 6.72
CA VAL A 123 3.85 12.47 5.57
C VAL A 123 5.37 12.69 5.65
N GLN A 124 6.15 11.67 5.33
CA GLN A 124 7.60 11.74 5.19
C GLN A 124 7.99 11.86 3.72
N ASP A 125 9.28 12.20 3.47
CA ASP A 125 9.80 12.29 2.12
C ASP A 125 9.66 10.97 1.36
N PHE A 126 9.19 11.05 0.14
CA PHE A 126 9.04 9.90 -0.74
C PHE A 126 10.37 9.55 -1.41
N LYS A 127 10.69 8.27 -1.43
CA LYS A 127 11.87 7.77 -2.11
C LYS A 127 11.64 7.71 -3.62
N ALA A 128 12.34 8.54 -4.37
CA ALA A 128 12.23 8.60 -5.82
C ALA A 128 12.32 7.23 -6.52
N GLY A 129 13.10 6.30 -5.95
CA GLY A 129 13.22 4.93 -6.46
C GLY A 129 11.91 4.15 -6.51
N SER A 130 10.93 4.50 -5.68
CA SER A 130 9.61 3.86 -5.65
C SER A 130 8.83 4.08 -6.94
N PHE A 131 8.99 5.24 -7.58
CA PHE A 131 8.27 5.60 -8.80
C PHE A 131 8.84 4.95 -10.07
N LYS A 132 10.02 4.29 -10.00
CA LYS A 132 10.57 3.51 -11.13
C LYS A 132 9.62 2.41 -11.61
N ILE A 133 8.81 1.86 -10.71
CA ILE A 133 7.84 0.81 -11.05
C ILE A 133 6.78 1.39 -11.98
N ALA A 134 6.19 2.54 -11.62
CA ALA A 134 5.17 3.20 -12.41
C ALA A 134 5.69 3.56 -13.83
N LEU A 135 6.87 4.20 -13.91
CA LEU A 135 7.50 4.51 -15.20
C LEU A 135 7.75 3.28 -16.07
N LYS A 136 8.14 2.14 -15.48
CA LYS A 136 8.39 0.89 -16.23
C LYS A 136 7.13 0.15 -16.62
N SER A 137 6.07 0.25 -15.85
CA SER A 137 4.81 -0.47 -16.09
C SER A 137 3.84 0.30 -17.00
N HIS A 138 4.01 1.61 -17.15
CA HIS A 138 3.15 2.48 -17.96
C HIS A 138 1.69 2.42 -17.51
N VAL A 139 1.42 2.49 -16.22
CA VAL A 139 0.08 2.35 -15.63
C VAL A 139 -0.28 3.58 -14.80
N PRO A 140 -1.56 3.80 -14.52
CA PRO A 140 -1.97 4.88 -13.63
C PRO A 140 -1.36 4.75 -12.23
N ILE A 141 -0.98 5.88 -11.65
CA ILE A 141 -0.64 6.04 -10.24
C ILE A 141 -1.90 6.48 -9.49
N ILE A 142 -2.24 5.77 -8.42
CA ILE A 142 -3.34 6.15 -7.52
C ILE A 142 -2.70 6.64 -6.22
N PRO A 143 -2.62 7.96 -5.98
CA PRO A 143 -2.20 8.46 -4.70
C PRO A 143 -3.27 8.14 -3.65
N ILE A 144 -2.84 7.72 -2.45
CA ILE A 144 -3.76 7.43 -1.34
C ILE A 144 -3.35 8.25 -0.13
N ALA A 145 -4.33 8.90 0.49
CA ALA A 145 -4.13 9.54 1.78
C ALA A 145 -4.78 8.69 2.88
N LEU A 146 -3.94 8.19 3.80
CA LEU A 146 -4.37 7.49 5.01
C LEU A 146 -4.45 8.48 6.16
N ILE A 147 -5.56 8.45 6.91
CA ILE A 147 -5.75 9.30 8.07
C ILE A 147 -6.08 8.43 9.28
N ASP A 148 -5.39 8.70 10.38
CA ASP A 148 -5.59 8.09 11.70
C ASP A 148 -5.36 6.57 11.80
N SER A 149 -4.84 5.93 10.78
CA SER A 149 -4.55 4.49 10.80
C SER A 149 -3.52 4.09 11.88
N TYR A 150 -2.60 5.01 12.24
CA TYR A 150 -1.67 4.80 13.36
C TYR A 150 -2.37 4.56 14.70
N LYS A 151 -3.60 5.06 14.88
CA LYS A 151 -4.35 4.91 16.14
C LYS A 151 -4.67 3.47 16.47
N VAL A 152 -4.77 2.59 15.47
CA VAL A 152 -5.17 1.19 15.68
C VAL A 152 -4.12 0.39 16.46
N PHE A 153 -2.83 0.49 16.10
CA PHE A 153 -1.77 -0.32 16.72
C PHE A 153 -0.61 0.49 17.33
N ASN A 154 -0.55 1.78 17.05
CA ASN A 154 0.58 2.61 17.44
C ASN A 154 0.20 3.68 18.48
N SER A 155 -0.99 3.62 19.06
CA SER A 155 -1.42 4.51 20.14
C SER A 155 -2.18 3.75 21.20
N PHE A 156 -2.04 4.17 22.46
CA PHE A 156 -2.93 3.69 23.51
C PHE A 156 -4.24 4.48 23.44
N HIS A 157 -5.34 3.78 23.18
CA HIS A 157 -6.67 4.37 23.27
C HIS A 157 -7.67 3.33 23.79
N PHE A 158 -8.64 3.80 24.53
CA PHE A 158 -9.74 2.99 24.99
C PHE A 158 -11.00 3.46 24.25
N GLY A 159 -11.60 2.61 23.40
CA GLY A 159 -12.83 2.91 22.69
C GLY A 159 -12.75 2.69 21.18
N PRO A 160 -13.81 3.06 20.44
CA PRO A 160 -13.86 2.92 18.99
C PRO A 160 -12.81 3.79 18.29
N VAL A 161 -12.26 3.27 17.19
CA VAL A 161 -11.33 4.00 16.33
C VAL A 161 -11.89 4.10 14.93
N THR A 162 -11.93 5.31 14.39
CA THR A 162 -12.24 5.55 12.99
C THR A 162 -10.96 5.92 12.25
N THR A 163 -10.70 5.24 11.14
CA THR A 163 -9.60 5.52 10.22
C THR A 163 -10.17 5.85 8.85
N GLN A 164 -9.41 6.55 7.99
CA GLN A 164 -9.88 6.91 6.66
C GLN A 164 -8.87 6.51 5.58
N VAL A 165 -9.40 6.07 4.43
CA VAL A 165 -8.66 5.80 3.22
C VAL A 165 -9.24 6.66 2.10
N HIS A 166 -8.47 7.62 1.62
CA HIS A 166 -8.85 8.51 0.52
C HIS A 166 -8.12 8.08 -0.76
N TYR A 167 -8.86 7.60 -1.74
CA TYR A 167 -8.38 7.30 -3.09
C TYR A 167 -8.46 8.58 -3.92
N LEU A 168 -7.30 9.20 -4.18
CA LEU A 168 -7.21 10.45 -4.90
C LEU A 168 -7.31 10.19 -6.42
N LYS A 169 -7.46 11.27 -7.20
CA LYS A 169 -7.54 11.16 -8.66
C LYS A 169 -6.30 10.45 -9.20
N PRO A 170 -6.47 9.52 -10.15
CA PRO A 170 -5.36 8.90 -10.85
C PRO A 170 -4.47 9.93 -11.49
N ILE A 171 -3.17 9.68 -11.47
CA ILE A 171 -2.18 10.37 -12.31
C ILE A 171 -1.91 9.42 -13.48
N GLU A 172 -2.39 9.79 -14.66
CA GLU A 172 -2.27 8.94 -15.83
C GLU A 172 -0.83 8.89 -16.36
N TYR A 173 -0.45 7.80 -17.03
CA TYR A 173 0.91 7.61 -17.52
C TYR A 173 1.41 8.79 -18.38
N ASP A 174 0.55 9.34 -19.22
CA ASP A 174 0.87 10.48 -20.09
C ASP A 174 1.25 11.75 -19.32
N GLU A 175 0.80 11.90 -18.08
CA GLU A 175 1.10 13.06 -17.23
C GLU A 175 2.53 12.99 -16.62
N TYR A 176 3.09 11.79 -16.45
CA TYR A 176 4.37 11.62 -15.77
C TYR A 176 5.45 10.88 -16.58
N LYS A 177 5.16 10.39 -17.79
CA LYS A 177 6.08 9.57 -18.61
C LYS A 177 7.42 10.24 -18.90
N ASP A 178 7.42 11.55 -19.04
CA ASP A 178 8.62 12.35 -19.34
C ASP A 178 9.29 12.95 -18.08
N MET A 179 8.73 12.67 -16.90
CA MET A 179 9.27 13.17 -15.63
C MET A 179 10.41 12.29 -15.11
N LYS A 180 11.33 12.88 -14.38
CA LYS A 180 12.29 12.12 -13.58
C LYS A 180 11.57 11.58 -12.32
N THR A 181 11.99 10.44 -11.82
CA THR A 181 11.38 9.80 -10.62
C THR A 181 11.36 10.68 -9.37
N LYS A 182 12.18 11.73 -9.31
CA LYS A 182 12.19 12.69 -8.20
C LYS A 182 11.15 13.81 -8.36
N ASP A 183 10.61 13.96 -9.57
CA ASP A 183 9.68 15.03 -9.94
C ASP A 183 8.23 14.52 -10.03
N ILE A 184 8.05 13.17 -9.97
CA ILE A 184 6.76 12.50 -9.81
C ILE A 184 6.34 12.54 -8.34
#